data_ed5808a6b31126a9b04c91d5dc99cacc
#
_entry.id   ed5808a6b31126a9b04c91d5dc99cacc
#
_cell.length_a   1.000
_cell.length_b   1.000
_cell.length_c   1.000
_cell.angle_alpha   90.00
_cell.angle_beta   90.00
_cell.angle_gamma   90.00
#
_symmetry.space_group_name_H-M   'P 1'
#
loop_
_entity.id
_entity.type
_entity.pdbx_description
1 polymer ?
#
loop_
_entity_poly.entity_id
_entity_poly.type
_entity_poly.pdbx_seq_one_letter_code
_entity_poly.pdbx_strand_id
1 'polypeptide(L)'
;EMLADINKDTVDFIPNFDETEKEPTVLPCRYPNLLVNGTSGIAVGMATNIPPHNLREITSAAVKMIDNQIEEDRETTVEELMQIVKGPDFPTGAEILGRSGIDAAYRTGKGKVKVRAVSTIEPMAKNKQRIVVTELPYMVNKALLIKKIADLVKMKVVDGITDIRDE
;
A
#
# COMPACT_ATOMS: atom_id res chain seq x y z
N GLU A 1 -19.61 -6.25 0.77
CA GLU A 1 -19.94 -4.81 0.91
C GLU A 1 -19.69 -4.03 -0.39
N MET A 2 -18.64 -4.30 -1.17
CA MET A 2 -18.35 -3.61 -2.44
C MET A 2 -19.42 -3.78 -3.52
N LEU A 3 -20.17 -4.87 -3.50
CA LEU A 3 -21.23 -5.19 -4.47
C LEU A 3 -22.65 -5.07 -3.89
N ALA A 4 -22.80 -4.56 -2.67
CA ALA A 4 -24.07 -4.59 -1.96
C ALA A 4 -25.21 -3.86 -2.69
N ASP A 5 -24.89 -2.82 -3.43
CA ASP A 5 -25.85 -1.97 -4.12
C ASP A 5 -25.79 -2.08 -5.65
N ILE A 6 -25.09 -3.09 -6.20
CA ILE A 6 -24.87 -3.23 -7.65
C ILE A 6 -26.18 -3.36 -8.46
N ASN A 7 -27.23 -3.92 -7.84
CA ASN A 7 -28.54 -4.11 -8.46
C ASN A 7 -29.52 -2.95 -8.19
N LYS A 8 -29.03 -1.82 -7.65
CA LYS A 8 -29.86 -0.67 -7.26
C LYS A 8 -29.69 0.55 -8.16
N ASP A 9 -29.29 0.35 -9.40
CA ASP A 9 -29.07 1.43 -10.37
C ASP A 9 -28.04 2.48 -9.89
N THR A 10 -26.99 2.01 -9.25
CA THR A 10 -25.95 2.85 -8.66
C THR A 10 -24.74 3.05 -9.58
N VAL A 11 -24.61 2.22 -10.62
CA VAL A 11 -23.52 2.24 -11.59
C VAL A 11 -24.04 1.88 -12.99
N ASP A 12 -23.35 2.39 -14.00
CA ASP A 12 -23.64 2.05 -15.39
C ASP A 12 -23.08 0.67 -15.74
N PHE A 13 -23.77 -0.03 -16.65
CA PHE A 13 -23.37 -1.30 -17.19
C PHE A 13 -23.06 -1.19 -18.69
N ILE A 14 -21.98 -1.81 -19.11
CA ILE A 14 -21.57 -1.93 -20.51
C ILE A 14 -21.51 -3.41 -20.92
N PRO A 15 -21.63 -3.74 -22.23
CA PRO A 15 -21.35 -5.10 -22.69
C PRO A 15 -19.91 -5.51 -22.33
N ASN A 16 -19.71 -6.78 -21.97
CA ASN A 16 -18.40 -7.37 -21.82
C ASN A 16 -17.72 -7.54 -23.19
N PHE A 17 -16.49 -8.07 -23.23
CA PHE A 17 -15.68 -8.16 -24.46
C PHE A 17 -16.35 -8.90 -25.61
N ASP A 18 -17.10 -9.97 -25.34
CA ASP A 18 -17.81 -10.79 -26.35
C ASP A 18 -19.30 -10.46 -26.49
N GLU A 19 -19.76 -9.40 -25.82
CA GLU A 19 -21.14 -8.90 -25.83
C GLU A 19 -22.19 -9.92 -25.35
N THR A 20 -21.77 -10.99 -24.69
CA THR A 20 -22.68 -12.03 -24.17
C THR A 20 -23.34 -11.63 -22.85
N GLU A 21 -22.65 -10.81 -22.05
CA GLU A 21 -23.08 -10.38 -20.72
C GLU A 21 -22.83 -8.88 -20.53
N LYS A 22 -23.32 -8.33 -19.44
CA LYS A 22 -23.07 -6.94 -19.04
C LYS A 22 -22.20 -6.88 -17.81
N GLU A 23 -21.24 -5.97 -17.80
CA GLU A 23 -20.37 -5.71 -16.66
C GLU A 23 -20.50 -4.25 -16.17
N PRO A 24 -20.34 -4.01 -14.84
CA PRO A 24 -20.40 -2.65 -14.33
C PRO A 24 -19.15 -1.88 -14.72
N THR A 25 -19.30 -0.61 -15.07
CA THR A 25 -18.18 0.29 -15.39
C THR A 25 -17.28 0.55 -14.20
N VAL A 26 -17.86 0.58 -12.99
CA VAL A 26 -17.17 0.73 -11.69
C VAL A 26 -17.91 -0.07 -10.63
N LEU A 27 -17.26 -0.37 -9.50
CA LEU A 27 -17.93 -0.99 -8.35
C LEU A 27 -18.64 0.08 -7.50
N PRO A 28 -19.86 -0.19 -6.98
CA PRO A 28 -20.63 0.74 -6.14
C PRO A 28 -20.09 0.78 -4.70
N CYS A 29 -18.82 1.08 -4.52
CA CYS A 29 -18.19 1.13 -3.21
C CYS A 29 -18.68 2.33 -2.39
N ARG A 30 -19.00 2.13 -1.11
CA ARG A 30 -19.45 3.16 -0.19
C ARG A 30 -18.29 3.96 0.44
N TYR A 31 -17.08 3.70 0.09
CA TYR A 31 -15.86 4.37 0.55
C TYR A 31 -14.83 4.43 -0.58
N PRO A 32 -13.83 5.30 -0.52
CA PRO A 32 -12.81 5.44 -1.56
C PRO A 32 -11.88 4.23 -1.63
N ASN A 33 -12.39 3.11 -2.18
CA ASN A 33 -11.73 1.81 -2.20
C ASN A 33 -10.37 1.83 -2.88
N LEU A 34 -10.22 2.59 -3.97
CA LEU A 34 -8.97 2.68 -4.72
C LEU A 34 -7.79 3.11 -3.84
N LEU A 35 -8.00 4.08 -2.94
CA LEU A 35 -6.98 4.58 -2.04
C LEU A 35 -6.84 3.73 -0.79
N VAL A 36 -7.94 3.19 -0.26
CA VAL A 36 -7.92 2.38 0.97
C VAL A 36 -7.21 1.04 0.73
N ASN A 37 -7.57 0.33 -0.32
CA ASN A 37 -6.98 -0.98 -0.63
C ASN A 37 -5.76 -0.89 -1.55
N GLY A 38 -5.58 0.24 -2.23
CA GLY A 38 -4.56 0.36 -3.26
C GLY A 38 -4.87 -0.47 -4.49
N THR A 39 -4.02 -0.36 -5.48
CA THR A 39 -4.08 -1.19 -6.69
C THR A 39 -2.72 -1.25 -7.36
N SER A 40 -2.47 -2.32 -8.09
CA SER A 40 -1.35 -2.41 -9.01
C SER A 40 -1.83 -2.97 -10.34
N GLY A 41 -1.35 -2.42 -11.43
CA GLY A 41 -1.75 -2.86 -12.76
C GLY A 41 -0.71 -2.47 -13.80
N ILE A 42 -0.60 -3.31 -14.83
CA ILE A 42 0.30 -3.10 -15.97
C ILE A 42 -0.56 -3.03 -17.22
N ALA A 43 -0.46 -1.91 -17.94
CA ALA A 43 -1.09 -1.72 -19.23
C ALA A 43 -0.01 -1.44 -20.29
N VAL A 44 -0.41 -1.44 -21.57
CA VAL A 44 0.52 -1.09 -22.65
C VAL A 44 0.92 0.38 -22.51
N GLY A 45 2.20 0.63 -22.33
CA GLY A 45 2.77 1.97 -22.21
C GLY A 45 2.66 2.64 -20.85
N MET A 46 1.97 2.04 -19.88
CA MET A 46 1.87 2.58 -18.51
C MET A 46 1.69 1.50 -17.45
N ALA A 47 2.07 1.82 -16.22
CA ALA A 47 1.80 0.99 -15.06
C ALA A 47 1.33 1.87 -13.90
N THR A 48 0.49 1.31 -13.03
CA THR A 48 0.07 1.95 -11.79
C THR A 48 0.45 1.08 -10.60
N ASN A 49 0.79 1.72 -9.50
CA ASN A 49 1.07 1.06 -8.23
C ASN A 49 0.69 2.00 -7.08
N ILE A 50 -0.58 1.98 -6.71
CA ILE A 50 -1.13 2.81 -5.63
C ILE A 50 -1.08 1.98 -4.34
N PRO A 51 -0.35 2.42 -3.31
CA PRO A 51 -0.30 1.72 -2.03
C PRO A 51 -1.63 1.87 -1.28
N PRO A 52 -1.95 0.94 -0.35
CA PRO A 52 -3.09 1.09 0.55
C PRO A 52 -2.88 2.24 1.54
N HIS A 53 -4.00 2.80 2.02
CA HIS A 53 -4.03 3.91 2.97
C HIS A 53 -5.00 3.63 4.11
N ASN A 54 -4.84 4.37 5.19
CA ASN A 54 -5.71 4.27 6.35
C ASN A 54 -7.13 4.75 6.01
N LEU A 55 -8.14 3.90 6.27
CA LEU A 55 -9.54 4.20 5.97
C LEU A 55 -10.03 5.49 6.65
N ARG A 56 -9.64 5.71 7.91
CA ARG A 56 -10.05 6.90 8.65
C ARG A 56 -9.46 8.18 8.05
N GLU A 57 -8.18 8.16 7.69
CA GLU A 57 -7.51 9.30 7.04
C GLU A 57 -8.16 9.62 5.69
N ILE A 58 -8.39 8.61 4.85
CA ILE A 58 -9.02 8.79 3.54
C ILE A 58 -10.46 9.30 3.68
N THR A 59 -11.24 8.77 4.62
CA THR A 59 -12.60 9.25 4.87
C THR A 59 -12.60 10.69 5.37
N SER A 60 -11.69 11.03 6.29
CA SER A 60 -11.54 12.41 6.78
C SER A 60 -11.12 13.39 5.69
N ALA A 61 -10.25 12.95 4.77
CA ALA A 61 -9.88 13.74 3.60
C ALA A 61 -11.06 13.98 2.67
N ALA A 62 -11.88 12.96 2.42
CA ALA A 62 -13.10 13.08 1.61
C ALA A 62 -14.11 14.06 2.24
N VAL A 63 -14.32 13.97 3.56
CA VAL A 63 -15.18 14.93 4.29
C VAL A 63 -14.65 16.36 4.14
N LYS A 64 -13.33 16.56 4.33
CA LYS A 64 -12.72 17.89 4.16
C LYS A 64 -12.90 18.46 2.75
N MET A 65 -12.83 17.63 1.72
CA MET A 65 -13.08 18.06 0.34
C MET A 65 -14.53 18.51 0.15
N ILE A 66 -15.48 17.76 0.71
CA ILE A 66 -16.90 18.08 0.65
C ILE A 66 -17.20 19.38 1.42
N ASP A 67 -16.66 19.52 2.62
CA ASP A 67 -16.87 20.72 3.45
C ASP A 67 -16.33 21.99 2.76
N ASN A 68 -15.11 21.95 2.21
CA ASN A 68 -14.54 23.05 1.47
C ASN A 68 -15.38 23.44 0.25
N GLN A 69 -15.94 22.44 -0.46
CA GLN A 69 -16.79 22.69 -1.61
C GLN A 69 -18.15 23.30 -1.22
N ILE A 70 -18.75 22.85 -0.10
CA ILE A 70 -20.06 23.31 0.34
C ILE A 70 -19.98 24.67 1.06
N GLU A 71 -19.00 24.85 1.95
CA GLU A 71 -18.91 26.01 2.83
C GLU A 71 -18.15 27.18 2.20
N GLU A 72 -17.09 26.87 1.42
CA GLU A 72 -16.15 27.86 0.89
C GLU A 72 -16.19 27.96 -0.65
N ASP A 73 -16.96 27.11 -1.33
CA ASP A 73 -17.07 27.01 -2.80
C ASP A 73 -15.68 26.97 -3.49
N ARG A 74 -14.79 26.17 -2.92
CA ARG A 74 -13.42 26.01 -3.44
C ARG A 74 -12.96 24.56 -3.47
N GLU A 75 -12.01 24.30 -4.34
CA GLU A 75 -11.28 23.02 -4.34
C GLU A 75 -10.31 22.93 -3.15
N THR A 76 -10.14 21.71 -2.65
CA THR A 76 -9.16 21.40 -1.60
C THR A 76 -7.79 21.13 -2.23
N THR A 77 -6.77 21.76 -1.68
CA THR A 77 -5.41 21.59 -2.19
C THR A 77 -4.78 20.26 -1.76
N VAL A 78 -3.78 19.79 -2.51
CA VAL A 78 -3.02 18.59 -2.16
C VAL A 78 -2.33 18.77 -0.80
N GLU A 79 -1.85 19.97 -0.50
CA GLU A 79 -1.22 20.32 0.77
C GLU A 79 -2.15 20.12 1.96
N GLU A 80 -3.41 20.54 1.84
CA GLU A 80 -4.43 20.35 2.88
C GLU A 80 -4.73 18.87 3.08
N LEU A 81 -4.87 18.12 2.01
CA LEU A 81 -5.11 16.66 2.08
C LEU A 81 -3.93 15.92 2.72
N MET A 82 -2.69 16.34 2.44
CA MET A 82 -1.48 15.77 3.05
C MET A 82 -1.35 16.07 4.56
N GLN A 83 -2.09 17.03 5.10
CA GLN A 83 -2.18 17.23 6.55
C GLN A 83 -3.04 16.13 7.21
N ILE A 84 -3.96 15.53 6.48
CA ILE A 84 -4.86 14.48 6.94
C ILE A 84 -4.27 13.11 6.59
N VAL A 85 -3.98 12.87 5.31
CA VAL A 85 -3.39 11.61 4.82
C VAL A 85 -1.87 11.71 4.93
N LYS A 86 -1.31 11.06 5.93
CA LYS A 86 0.12 11.18 6.26
C LYS A 86 1.02 10.35 5.35
N GLY A 87 0.48 9.30 4.75
CA GLY A 87 1.21 8.38 3.89
C GLY A 87 0.48 7.05 3.72
N PRO A 88 1.07 6.11 2.98
CA PRO A 88 0.58 4.75 2.91
C PRO A 88 0.46 4.10 4.29
N ASP A 89 -0.54 3.23 4.45
CA ASP A 89 -0.76 2.40 5.64
C ASP A 89 -0.83 0.94 5.19
N PHE A 90 0.24 0.20 5.44
CA PHE A 90 0.38 -1.17 4.96
C PHE A 90 -0.19 -2.17 5.97
N PRO A 91 -1.00 -3.17 5.53
CA PRO A 91 -1.57 -4.17 6.44
C PRO A 91 -0.52 -5.08 7.10
N THR A 92 0.68 -5.12 6.56
CA THR A 92 1.82 -5.89 7.10
C THR A 92 2.71 -5.09 8.03
N GLY A 93 2.35 -3.83 8.32
CA GLY A 93 3.17 -2.93 9.12
C GLY A 93 4.43 -2.47 8.40
N ALA A 94 5.58 -2.57 9.04
CA ALA A 94 6.89 -2.09 8.59
C ALA A 94 7.06 -0.56 8.70
N GLU A 95 8.27 -0.08 8.49
CA GLU A 95 8.63 1.33 8.64
C GLU A 95 8.87 2.00 7.29
N ILE A 96 8.24 3.14 7.06
CA ILE A 96 8.53 3.98 5.89
C ILE A 96 9.73 4.88 6.21
N LEU A 97 10.74 4.86 5.35
CA LEU A 97 11.98 5.63 5.52
C LEU A 97 11.90 6.98 4.81
N GLY A 98 11.62 8.01 5.60
CA GLY A 98 11.53 9.39 5.14
C GLY A 98 10.22 9.72 4.41
N ARG A 99 9.97 11.02 4.19
CA ARG A 99 8.71 11.52 3.60
C ARG A 99 8.85 11.95 2.14
N SER A 100 10.05 12.17 1.65
CA SER A 100 10.27 12.74 0.31
C SER A 100 9.64 11.92 -0.82
N GLY A 101 9.61 10.59 -0.68
CA GLY A 101 8.95 9.71 -1.65
C GLY A 101 7.43 9.82 -1.61
N ILE A 102 6.84 10.02 -0.43
CA ILE A 102 5.40 10.24 -0.24
C ILE A 102 5.02 11.61 -0.84
N ASP A 103 5.76 12.66 -0.47
CA ASP A 103 5.52 14.02 -0.96
C ASP A 103 5.59 14.08 -2.50
N ALA A 104 6.59 13.44 -3.09
CA ALA A 104 6.71 13.35 -4.54
C ALA A 104 5.54 12.59 -5.17
N ALA A 105 5.15 11.44 -4.59
CA ALA A 105 4.04 10.63 -5.10
C ALA A 105 2.72 11.40 -5.08
N TYR A 106 2.41 12.09 -3.99
CA TYR A 106 1.14 12.81 -3.85
C TYR A 106 1.06 14.08 -4.70
N ARG A 107 2.20 14.77 -4.89
CA ARG A 107 2.23 16.01 -5.70
C ARG A 107 2.31 15.75 -7.20
N THR A 108 2.99 14.68 -7.60
CA THR A 108 3.34 14.46 -9.03
C THR A 108 2.79 13.17 -9.61
N GLY A 109 2.19 12.31 -8.77
CA GLY A 109 1.80 10.96 -9.15
C GLY A 109 2.98 9.99 -9.28
N LYS A 110 4.22 10.43 -9.01
CA LYS A 110 5.45 9.60 -9.12
C LYS A 110 6.32 9.78 -7.90
N GLY A 111 6.53 8.71 -7.13
CA GLY A 111 7.38 8.71 -5.95
C GLY A 111 7.93 7.31 -5.63
N LYS A 112 9.02 7.27 -4.87
CA LYS A 112 9.63 6.04 -4.39
C LYS A 112 9.51 5.99 -2.87
N VAL A 113 8.56 5.23 -2.37
CA VAL A 113 8.40 4.99 -0.93
C VAL A 113 9.30 3.84 -0.52
N LYS A 114 10.30 4.13 0.32
CA LYS A 114 11.21 3.11 0.84
C LYS A 114 10.61 2.53 2.13
N VAL A 115 10.51 1.21 2.18
CA VAL A 115 9.95 0.50 3.34
C VAL A 115 10.99 -0.46 3.89
N ARG A 116 11.11 -0.51 5.20
CA ARG A 116 12.03 -1.37 5.94
C ARG A 116 11.26 -2.28 6.90
N ALA A 117 11.70 -3.53 7.01
CA ALA A 117 11.20 -4.47 8.00
C ALA A 117 11.43 -3.95 9.43
N VAL A 118 10.55 -4.28 10.35
CA VAL A 118 10.78 -4.09 11.78
C VAL A 118 11.54 -5.28 12.32
N SER A 119 12.68 -5.00 12.96
CA SER A 119 13.54 -6.05 13.51
C SER A 119 14.16 -5.64 14.85
N THR A 120 14.38 -6.62 15.70
CA THR A 120 15.08 -6.48 16.98
C THR A 120 16.28 -7.42 17.03
N ILE A 121 17.31 -7.01 17.78
CA ILE A 121 18.48 -7.85 18.03
C ILE A 121 18.40 -8.32 19.47
N GLU A 122 18.37 -9.63 19.66
CA GLU A 122 18.26 -10.25 20.98
C GLU A 122 19.52 -11.05 21.30
N PRO A 123 20.04 -10.94 22.53
CA PRO A 123 21.18 -11.75 22.94
C PRO A 123 20.80 -13.22 23.10
N MET A 124 21.71 -14.10 22.72
CA MET A 124 21.63 -15.55 22.91
C MET A 124 22.80 -16.07 23.74
N ALA A 125 22.68 -17.32 24.20
CA ALA A 125 23.81 -17.99 24.89
C ALA A 125 25.05 -18.07 23.99
N LYS A 126 26.23 -18.17 24.61
CA LYS A 126 27.54 -18.32 23.93
C LYS A 126 27.92 -17.11 23.05
N ASN A 127 27.63 -15.88 23.50
CA ASN A 127 27.95 -14.64 22.78
C ASN A 127 27.38 -14.57 21.36
N LYS A 128 26.28 -15.27 21.10
CA LYS A 128 25.52 -15.16 19.85
C LYS A 128 24.40 -14.15 19.98
N GLN A 129 23.90 -13.67 18.86
CA GLN A 129 22.73 -12.80 18.77
C GLN A 129 21.76 -13.39 17.75
N ARG A 130 20.48 -13.11 17.92
CA ARG A 130 19.47 -13.37 16.89
C ARG A 130 18.83 -12.07 16.45
N ILE A 131 18.55 -11.98 15.17
CA ILE A 131 17.74 -10.92 14.58
C ILE A 131 16.34 -11.48 14.45
N VAL A 132 15.39 -10.89 15.18
CA VAL A 132 13.97 -11.24 15.09
C VAL A 132 13.29 -10.20 14.20
N VAL A 133 12.73 -10.63 13.09
CA VAL A 133 11.98 -9.77 12.17
C VAL A 133 10.50 -10.02 12.43
N THR A 134 9.80 -9.01 12.92
CA THR A 134 8.38 -9.08 13.30
C THR A 134 7.44 -8.58 12.23
N GLU A 135 7.90 -7.67 11.38
CA GLU A 135 7.12 -7.09 10.28
C GLU A 135 7.94 -7.03 9.00
N LEU A 136 7.32 -7.38 7.89
CA LEU A 136 7.93 -7.34 6.56
C LEU A 136 7.29 -6.24 5.70
N PRO A 137 8.04 -5.63 4.79
CA PRO A 137 7.48 -4.72 3.81
C PRO A 137 6.34 -5.36 3.01
N TYR A 138 5.32 -4.57 2.73
CA TYR A 138 4.15 -5.00 1.96
C TYR A 138 4.55 -5.61 0.62
N MET A 139 3.87 -6.68 0.22
CA MET A 139 4.12 -7.45 -1.02
C MET A 139 5.47 -8.20 -1.05
N VAL A 140 6.23 -8.24 0.04
CA VAL A 140 7.45 -9.06 0.13
C VAL A 140 7.06 -10.50 0.48
N ASN A 141 7.46 -11.44 -0.37
CA ASN A 141 7.28 -12.87 -0.10
C ASN A 141 8.34 -13.36 0.90
N LYS A 142 7.89 -13.81 2.08
CA LYS A 142 8.76 -14.27 3.18
C LYS A 142 9.69 -15.41 2.76
N ALA A 143 9.17 -16.42 2.10
CA ALA A 143 9.97 -17.58 1.69
C ALA A 143 11.07 -17.22 0.68
N LEU A 144 10.75 -16.35 -0.30
CA LEU A 144 11.73 -15.86 -1.25
C LEU A 144 12.79 -14.98 -0.59
N LEU A 145 12.42 -14.17 0.41
CA LEU A 145 13.35 -13.36 1.18
C LEU A 145 14.33 -14.24 1.95
N ILE A 146 13.85 -15.25 2.66
CA ILE A 146 14.67 -16.21 3.41
C ILE A 146 15.64 -16.91 2.46
N LYS A 147 15.15 -17.41 1.33
CA LYS A 147 16.01 -18.03 0.30
C LYS A 147 17.10 -17.09 -0.18
N LYS A 148 16.74 -15.82 -0.48
CA LYS A 148 17.71 -14.82 -0.93
C LYS A 148 18.78 -14.53 0.13
N ILE A 149 18.42 -14.45 1.40
CA ILE A 149 19.39 -14.28 2.50
C ILE A 149 20.32 -15.48 2.56
N ALA A 150 19.78 -16.70 2.51
CA ALA A 150 20.57 -17.94 2.52
C ALA A 150 21.55 -18.00 1.33
N ASP A 151 21.12 -17.58 0.15
CA ASP A 151 21.98 -17.53 -1.04
C ASP A 151 23.12 -16.49 -0.89
N LEU A 152 22.83 -15.32 -0.31
CA LEU A 152 23.86 -14.30 -0.02
C LEU A 152 24.91 -14.81 0.97
N VAL A 153 24.51 -15.59 1.98
CA VAL A 153 25.42 -16.24 2.93
C VAL A 153 26.29 -17.27 2.22
N LYS A 154 25.69 -18.14 1.38
CA LYS A 154 26.45 -19.13 0.58
C LYS A 154 27.47 -18.48 -0.37
N MET A 155 27.10 -17.36 -0.98
CA MET A 155 27.98 -16.58 -1.85
C MET A 155 29.04 -15.76 -1.08
N LYS A 156 29.04 -15.81 0.26
CA LYS A 156 29.93 -15.03 1.14
C LYS A 156 29.80 -13.50 0.95
N VAL A 157 28.67 -13.01 0.49
CA VAL A 157 28.34 -11.57 0.43
C VAL A 157 27.96 -11.04 1.81
N VAL A 158 27.29 -11.88 2.60
CA VAL A 158 26.96 -11.63 3.99
C VAL A 158 27.62 -12.71 4.84
N ASP A 159 28.30 -12.31 5.91
CA ASP A 159 28.97 -13.20 6.85
C ASP A 159 28.33 -13.12 8.25
N GLY A 160 28.59 -14.14 9.09
CA GLY A 160 28.13 -14.18 10.47
C GLY A 160 26.75 -14.78 10.71
N ILE A 161 25.98 -15.11 9.68
CA ILE A 161 24.70 -15.81 9.81
C ILE A 161 24.94 -17.32 9.84
N THR A 162 24.61 -17.96 10.96
CA THR A 162 24.81 -19.41 11.18
C THR A 162 23.54 -20.24 10.99
N ASP A 163 22.38 -19.64 11.18
CA ASP A 163 21.07 -20.32 11.07
C ASP A 163 19.99 -19.31 10.64
N ILE A 164 18.99 -19.75 9.91
CA ILE A 164 17.83 -18.96 9.50
C ILE A 164 16.60 -19.82 9.71
N ARG A 165 15.62 -19.29 10.44
CA ARG A 165 14.35 -19.95 10.77
C ARG A 165 13.17 -19.13 10.34
N ASP A 166 12.11 -19.81 9.99
CA ASP A 166 10.79 -19.27 9.74
C ASP A 166 9.86 -19.79 10.85
N GLU A 167 9.48 -18.91 11.76
CA GLU A 167 8.61 -19.22 12.91
C GLU A 167 7.27 -18.48 12.81
#